data_41381c50098d07ca75bd045a51057163
#
_entry.id   41381c50098d07ca75bd045a51057163
#
_cell.length_a   1.000
_cell.length_b   1.000
_cell.length_c   1.000
_cell.angle_alpha   90.00
_cell.angle_beta   90.00
_cell.angle_gamma   90.00
#
_symmetry.space_group_name_H-M   'P 1'
#
loop_
_entity.id
_entity.type
_entity.pdbx_description
1 polymer ?
#
loop_
_entity_poly.entity_id
_entity_poly.type
_entity_poly.pdbx_seq_one_letter_code
_entity_poly.pdbx_strand_id
1 'polypeptide(L)'
;MPDQPLVNSDLQSALTEARQAYVDRNPKSFARQQEAVQAMPGGNTRTTLHNAPFPLTVVKGEGCRLWDADGHEYIDVLGEYTAGIYGHSHPVIRKAIDQALDHGWNFAGRNENEGKLAKMIVDRMPSIDLVRFTNSGTEGNVMALAGAKVFAQRKGRKHAKKVMVFHGGYHGGVLYFVSGGSPVNMPYEYIVGPYNDVEGARELLRQHAQDIFAVLVEPMQGSHGCLPGDPEFLHMLRKETWSHDITLIFDEVMTSRLSAGGLQAKLGVIPDMTTLGKYIGGGMSFGAFGGKREIMELFDPTKPDSLPHAGTFNNNVLTMAAGAAGYGEVYTPAAADELNTRGDEIRDRLNAICQKAGVAFQFSGIGSMMTAHATTRPIKTAADIAASNQDAKELFYFDMVAAGIWIARRGFVALNIMIGDSEADRFVGAVEEFVSARKALIKA
;
A
#
# COMPACT_ATOMS: atom_id res chain seq x y z
N MET A 1 43.45 -6.23 3.38
CA MET A 1 43.14 -5.39 2.22
C MET A 1 41.64 -5.55 2.04
N PRO A 2 40.82 -4.50 1.99
CA PRO A 2 39.43 -4.67 1.67
C PRO A 2 39.35 -5.13 0.21
N ASP A 3 38.62 -6.20 -0.04
CA ASP A 3 38.36 -6.72 -1.38
C ASP A 3 37.83 -5.61 -2.28
N GLN A 4 38.53 -5.36 -3.38
CA GLN A 4 37.98 -4.50 -4.41
C GLN A 4 36.70 -5.13 -4.94
N PRO A 5 35.60 -4.38 -5.09
CA PRO A 5 34.38 -4.94 -5.67
C PRO A 5 34.70 -5.47 -7.08
N LEU A 6 34.37 -6.73 -7.32
CA LEU A 6 34.46 -7.34 -8.65
C LEU A 6 33.58 -6.52 -9.60
N VAL A 7 34.22 -5.83 -10.53
CA VAL A 7 33.50 -5.05 -11.55
C VAL A 7 33.09 -6.02 -12.64
N ASN A 8 31.89 -6.59 -12.53
CA ASN A 8 31.36 -7.44 -13.58
C ASN A 8 31.04 -6.64 -14.84
N SER A 9 31.34 -7.23 -15.98
CA SER A 9 31.19 -6.60 -17.29
C SER A 9 29.73 -6.56 -17.79
N ASP A 10 28.84 -7.36 -17.20
CA ASP A 10 27.43 -7.45 -17.61
C ASP A 10 26.48 -7.60 -16.41
N LEU A 11 25.22 -7.22 -16.63
CA LEU A 11 24.18 -7.19 -15.60
C LEU A 11 23.83 -8.60 -15.07
N GLN A 12 23.83 -9.63 -15.92
CA GLN A 12 23.45 -10.99 -15.50
C GLN A 12 24.50 -11.61 -14.58
N SER A 13 25.78 -11.41 -14.87
CA SER A 13 26.87 -11.85 -14.00
C SER A 13 26.80 -11.14 -12.64
N ALA A 14 26.60 -9.82 -12.63
CA ALA A 14 26.46 -9.06 -11.39
C ALA A 14 25.26 -9.52 -10.55
N LEU A 15 24.12 -9.80 -11.20
CA LEU A 15 22.93 -10.30 -10.52
C LEU A 15 23.14 -11.72 -9.95
N THR A 16 23.83 -12.59 -10.70
CA THR A 16 24.16 -13.96 -10.26
C THR A 16 25.04 -13.92 -9.01
N GLU A 17 26.06 -13.08 -8.98
CA GLU A 17 26.93 -12.90 -7.83
C GLU A 17 26.19 -12.32 -6.62
N ALA A 18 25.35 -11.30 -6.84
CA ALA A 18 24.54 -10.72 -5.77
C ALA A 18 23.58 -11.74 -5.15
N ARG A 19 22.96 -12.60 -5.98
CA ARG A 19 22.12 -13.72 -5.50
C ARG A 19 22.92 -14.74 -4.70
N GLN A 20 24.13 -15.11 -5.16
CA GLN A 20 24.97 -16.05 -4.44
C GLN A 20 25.43 -15.47 -3.10
N ALA A 21 25.89 -14.22 -3.08
CA ALA A 21 26.27 -13.54 -1.84
C ALA A 21 25.10 -13.45 -0.84
N TYR A 22 23.87 -13.24 -1.33
CA TYR A 22 22.66 -13.27 -0.49
C TYR A 22 22.44 -14.67 0.12
N VAL A 23 22.59 -15.75 -0.66
CA VAL A 23 22.46 -17.14 -0.16
C VAL A 23 23.50 -17.43 0.91
N ASP A 24 24.75 -17.09 0.65
CA ASP A 24 25.88 -17.39 1.54
C ASP A 24 25.77 -16.66 2.89
N ARG A 25 25.19 -15.46 2.89
CA ARG A 25 25.02 -14.64 4.10
C ARG A 25 23.82 -15.03 4.97
N ASN A 26 22.86 -15.81 4.44
CA ASN A 26 21.57 -16.02 5.09
C ASN A 26 21.20 -17.51 5.29
N PRO A 27 22.12 -18.36 5.84
CA PRO A 27 21.88 -19.80 5.99
C PRO A 27 20.73 -20.14 6.96
N LYS A 28 20.49 -19.35 8.01
CA LYS A 28 19.38 -19.59 8.96
C LYS A 28 18.03 -19.25 8.34
N SER A 29 17.94 -18.15 7.58
CA SER A 29 16.74 -17.80 6.84
C SER A 29 16.41 -18.87 5.79
N PHE A 30 17.42 -19.41 5.11
CA PHE A 30 17.25 -20.53 4.19
C PHE A 30 16.70 -21.78 4.90
N ALA A 31 17.29 -22.19 6.04
CA ALA A 31 16.81 -23.34 6.80
C ALA A 31 15.34 -23.19 7.21
N ARG A 32 14.93 -22.02 7.71
CA ARG A 32 13.54 -21.73 8.07
C ARG A 32 12.59 -21.76 6.87
N GLN A 33 13.06 -21.32 5.70
CA GLN A 33 12.28 -21.48 4.46
C GLN A 33 12.07 -22.95 4.12
N GLN A 34 13.09 -23.80 4.27
CA GLN A 34 12.95 -25.25 4.03
C GLN A 34 11.95 -25.92 4.99
N GLU A 35 11.89 -25.48 6.24
CA GLU A 35 10.87 -25.93 7.20
C GLU A 35 9.47 -25.44 6.79
N ALA A 36 9.33 -24.17 6.45
CA ALA A 36 8.05 -23.55 6.13
C ALA A 36 7.36 -24.16 4.90
N VAL A 37 8.12 -24.57 3.88
CA VAL A 37 7.57 -25.22 2.67
C VAL A 37 6.96 -26.59 2.95
N GLN A 38 7.27 -27.23 4.08
CA GLN A 38 6.66 -28.50 4.47
C GLN A 38 5.19 -28.35 4.90
N ALA A 39 4.79 -27.12 5.32
CA ALA A 39 3.46 -26.85 5.86
C ALA A 39 2.68 -25.78 5.08
N MET A 40 3.36 -24.94 4.31
CA MET A 40 2.75 -23.85 3.57
C MET A 40 3.18 -23.85 2.10
N PRO A 41 2.28 -23.66 1.15
CA PRO A 41 2.62 -23.53 -0.27
C PRO A 41 3.67 -22.44 -0.50
N GLY A 42 4.87 -22.82 -0.98
CA GLY A 42 6.00 -21.90 -1.15
C GLY A 42 6.57 -21.30 0.14
N GLY A 43 6.21 -21.87 1.31
CA GLY A 43 6.66 -21.40 2.63
C GLY A 43 6.10 -20.07 3.09
N ASN A 44 5.03 -19.57 2.46
CA ASN A 44 4.45 -18.24 2.73
C ASN A 44 2.93 -18.26 2.69
N THR A 45 2.29 -17.40 3.49
CA THR A 45 0.86 -17.10 3.38
C THR A 45 0.56 -15.91 2.45
N ARG A 46 1.58 -15.12 2.10
CA ARG A 46 1.44 -13.92 1.25
C ARG A 46 2.38 -14.04 0.05
N THR A 47 1.82 -14.10 -1.15
CA THR A 47 2.61 -14.20 -2.40
C THR A 47 3.63 -13.07 -2.54
N THR A 48 3.32 -11.87 -2.04
CA THR A 48 4.24 -10.70 -2.04
C THR A 48 5.51 -10.90 -1.20
N LEU A 49 5.53 -11.86 -0.28
CA LEU A 49 6.72 -12.20 0.52
C LEU A 49 7.61 -13.24 -0.15
N HIS A 50 7.12 -13.88 -1.22
CA HIS A 50 7.94 -14.83 -1.97
C HIS A 50 9.00 -14.10 -2.77
N ASN A 51 10.27 -14.27 -2.37
CA ASN A 51 11.44 -13.70 -3.04
C ASN A 51 12.41 -14.86 -3.36
N ALA A 52 12.79 -15.01 -4.63
CA ALA A 52 13.88 -15.92 -4.98
C ALA A 52 15.23 -15.26 -4.61
N PRO A 53 16.22 -16.03 -4.08
CA PRO A 53 16.17 -17.48 -3.88
C PRO A 53 15.29 -17.93 -2.71
N PHE A 54 15.14 -17.14 -1.66
CA PHE A 54 14.24 -17.31 -0.51
C PHE A 54 14.05 -15.97 0.22
N PRO A 55 12.96 -15.77 0.97
CA PRO A 55 12.78 -14.59 1.80
C PRO A 55 13.63 -14.65 3.08
N LEU A 56 14.10 -13.50 3.55
CA LEU A 56 14.69 -13.39 4.89
C LEU A 56 13.63 -13.59 5.98
N THR A 57 14.04 -14.21 7.07
CA THR A 57 13.20 -14.36 8.26
C THR A 57 13.55 -13.30 9.28
N VAL A 58 12.65 -12.32 9.47
CA VAL A 58 12.77 -11.28 10.49
C VAL A 58 12.44 -11.86 11.86
N VAL A 59 13.25 -11.57 12.87
CA VAL A 59 13.10 -12.06 14.25
C VAL A 59 12.90 -10.95 15.30
N LYS A 60 13.26 -9.70 14.96
CA LYS A 60 13.07 -8.54 15.85
C LYS A 60 12.82 -7.28 15.03
N GLY A 61 11.99 -6.38 15.56
CA GLY A 61 11.83 -5.01 15.09
C GLY A 61 11.83 -4.03 16.25
N GLU A 62 12.48 -2.87 16.09
CA GLU A 62 12.52 -1.78 17.08
C GLU A 62 12.73 -0.43 16.40
N GLY A 63 11.89 0.55 16.68
CA GLY A 63 11.92 1.84 15.98
C GLY A 63 11.77 1.66 14.46
N CYS A 64 12.76 2.09 13.68
CA CYS A 64 12.83 1.85 12.24
C CYS A 64 13.81 0.73 11.85
N ARG A 65 14.16 -0.17 12.77
CA ARG A 65 15.16 -1.21 12.54
C ARG A 65 14.57 -2.61 12.63
N LEU A 66 15.08 -3.51 11.79
CA LEU A 66 14.76 -4.92 11.76
C LEU A 66 16.02 -5.75 11.92
N TRP A 67 15.88 -6.93 12.50
CA TRP A 67 16.94 -7.95 12.57
C TRP A 67 16.43 -9.25 12.01
N ASP A 68 17.24 -9.87 11.14
CA ASP A 68 16.92 -11.18 10.59
C ASP A 68 17.43 -12.33 11.48
N ALA A 69 17.10 -13.55 11.07
CA ALA A 69 17.50 -14.77 11.78
C ALA A 69 19.02 -15.00 11.74
N ASP A 70 19.72 -14.44 10.79
CA ASP A 70 21.17 -14.56 10.60
C ASP A 70 21.93 -13.51 11.42
N GLY A 71 21.22 -12.50 11.97
CA GLY A 71 21.76 -11.48 12.88
C GLY A 71 22.09 -10.16 12.19
N HIS A 72 21.70 -9.99 10.92
CA HIS A 72 21.89 -8.72 10.23
C HIS A 72 20.84 -7.70 10.67
N GLU A 73 21.28 -6.45 10.75
CA GLU A 73 20.44 -5.29 11.06
C GLU A 73 20.12 -4.50 9.79
N TYR A 74 18.87 -4.03 9.70
CA TYR A 74 18.37 -3.26 8.56
C TYR A 74 17.64 -2.00 9.02
N ILE A 75 17.80 -0.90 8.28
CA ILE A 75 16.88 0.23 8.35
C ILE A 75 15.66 -0.11 7.51
N ASP A 76 14.48 -0.12 8.12
CA ASP A 76 13.22 -0.46 7.47
C ASP A 76 12.62 0.74 6.74
N VAL A 77 12.86 0.80 5.43
CA VAL A 77 12.21 1.76 4.53
C VAL A 77 11.01 1.15 3.80
N LEU A 78 10.63 -0.10 4.10
CA LEU A 78 9.47 -0.79 3.52
C LEU A 78 8.18 -0.56 4.33
N GLY A 79 8.30 -0.43 5.67
CA GLY A 79 7.18 -0.13 6.56
C GLY A 79 5.99 -1.07 6.40
N GLU A 80 6.22 -2.40 6.36
CA GLU A 80 5.18 -3.43 6.19
C GLU A 80 4.18 -3.07 5.07
N TYR A 81 4.69 -2.63 3.91
CA TYR A 81 3.85 -2.22 2.78
C TYR A 81 2.77 -1.19 3.16
N THR A 82 3.19 -0.16 3.92
CA THR A 82 2.40 0.96 4.46
C THR A 82 1.66 0.71 5.78
N ALA A 83 1.61 -0.50 6.29
CA ALA A 83 0.98 -0.77 7.58
C ALA A 83 1.86 -0.33 8.76
N GLY A 84 3.18 -0.35 8.61
CA GLY A 84 4.17 -0.06 9.64
C GLY A 84 4.56 1.43 9.76
N ILE A 85 3.64 2.36 9.59
CA ILE A 85 3.93 3.81 9.64
C ILE A 85 4.51 4.28 10.98
N TYR A 86 4.20 3.56 12.05
CA TYR A 86 4.64 3.87 13.42
C TYR A 86 6.03 3.30 13.76
N GLY A 87 6.69 2.64 12.80
CA GLY A 87 7.84 1.80 13.09
C GLY A 87 7.45 0.56 13.91
N HIS A 88 8.43 -0.03 14.58
CA HIS A 88 8.26 -1.27 15.36
C HIS A 88 8.17 -0.95 16.86
N SER A 89 7.13 -1.50 17.50
CA SER A 89 6.94 -1.38 18.98
C SER A 89 6.85 0.06 19.49
N HIS A 90 6.11 0.94 18.79
CA HIS A 90 5.93 2.34 19.23
C HIS A 90 5.37 2.43 20.63
N PRO A 91 5.99 3.20 21.56
CA PRO A 91 5.68 3.16 23.00
C PRO A 91 4.24 3.56 23.32
N VAL A 92 3.64 4.53 22.62
CA VAL A 92 2.25 4.95 22.83
C VAL A 92 1.28 3.81 22.45
N ILE A 93 1.51 3.16 21.30
CA ILE A 93 0.68 2.04 20.85
C ILE A 93 0.89 0.84 21.77
N ARG A 94 2.13 0.53 22.15
CA ARG A 94 2.45 -0.55 23.08
C ARG A 94 1.70 -0.36 24.41
N LYS A 95 1.73 0.83 24.99
CA LYS A 95 1.00 1.14 26.23
C LYS A 95 -0.51 0.92 26.09
N ALA A 96 -1.10 1.35 24.97
CA ALA A 96 -2.53 1.15 24.71
C ALA A 96 -2.90 -0.34 24.60
N ILE A 97 -2.05 -1.15 23.97
CA ILE A 97 -2.22 -2.60 23.86
C ILE A 97 -2.09 -3.26 25.25
N ASP A 98 -1.07 -2.93 26.03
CA ASP A 98 -0.85 -3.49 27.37
C ASP A 98 -2.05 -3.19 28.29
N GLN A 99 -2.57 -1.96 28.26
CA GLN A 99 -3.78 -1.60 29.00
C GLN A 99 -5.03 -2.39 28.55
N ALA A 100 -5.17 -2.59 27.23
CA ALA A 100 -6.28 -3.41 26.71
C ALA A 100 -6.16 -4.87 27.13
N LEU A 101 -4.94 -5.42 27.18
CA LEU A 101 -4.69 -6.79 27.67
C LEU A 101 -5.07 -6.96 29.17
N ASP A 102 -4.78 -5.96 30.01
CA ASP A 102 -5.14 -5.98 31.44
C ASP A 102 -6.66 -6.06 31.66
N HIS A 103 -7.46 -5.49 30.73
CA HIS A 103 -8.93 -5.50 30.84
C HIS A 103 -9.61 -6.65 30.08
N GLY A 104 -8.85 -7.44 29.29
CA GLY A 104 -9.35 -8.51 28.42
C GLY A 104 -9.66 -8.03 26.99
N TRP A 105 -9.79 -8.97 26.05
CA TRP A 105 -9.91 -8.61 24.61
C TRP A 105 -10.99 -9.36 23.81
N ASN A 106 -11.74 -10.28 24.42
CA ASN A 106 -12.79 -11.08 23.75
C ASN A 106 -14.15 -10.85 24.41
N PHE A 107 -14.75 -9.68 24.22
CA PHE A 107 -15.93 -9.26 24.98
C PHE A 107 -17.25 -9.75 24.41
N ALA A 108 -17.30 -10.21 23.15
CA ALA A 108 -18.55 -10.45 22.42
C ALA A 108 -19.53 -9.24 22.48
N GLY A 109 -18.97 -8.04 22.61
CA GLY A 109 -19.69 -6.78 22.80
C GLY A 109 -18.92 -5.62 22.19
N ARG A 110 -19.51 -4.42 22.33
CA ARG A 110 -18.85 -3.17 21.92
C ARG A 110 -17.73 -2.84 22.92
N ASN A 111 -16.65 -2.23 22.43
CA ASN A 111 -15.60 -1.65 23.25
C ASN A 111 -15.56 -0.12 23.11
N GLU A 112 -14.99 0.56 24.08
CA GLU A 112 -14.99 2.02 24.16
C GLU A 112 -14.17 2.68 23.02
N ASN A 113 -13.14 2.01 22.50
CA ASN A 113 -12.25 2.56 21.47
C ASN A 113 -12.86 2.47 20.06
N GLU A 114 -13.86 1.59 19.85
CA GLU A 114 -14.56 1.45 18.56
C GLU A 114 -15.17 2.78 18.10
N GLY A 115 -15.98 3.41 18.97
CA GLY A 115 -16.59 4.71 18.66
C GLY A 115 -15.58 5.85 18.56
N LYS A 116 -14.50 5.82 19.37
CA LYS A 116 -13.42 6.82 19.30
C LYS A 116 -12.71 6.78 17.96
N LEU A 117 -12.28 5.60 17.52
CA LEU A 117 -11.59 5.43 16.23
C LEU A 117 -12.50 5.79 15.05
N ALA A 118 -13.78 5.39 15.11
CA ALA A 118 -14.75 5.75 14.10
C ALA A 118 -14.89 7.27 13.95
N LYS A 119 -15.03 7.98 15.09
CA LYS A 119 -15.10 9.45 15.07
C LYS A 119 -13.84 10.10 14.49
N MET A 120 -12.64 9.63 14.87
CA MET A 120 -11.37 10.15 14.35
C MET A 120 -11.29 9.99 12.83
N ILE A 121 -11.78 8.89 12.28
CA ILE A 121 -11.82 8.66 10.82
C ILE A 121 -12.80 9.63 10.16
N VAL A 122 -14.01 9.75 10.68
CA VAL A 122 -15.03 10.68 10.15
C VAL A 122 -14.53 12.12 10.19
N ASP A 123 -13.87 12.53 11.28
CA ASP A 123 -13.36 13.89 11.44
C ASP A 123 -12.21 14.23 10.45
N ARG A 124 -11.47 13.22 9.96
CA ARG A 124 -10.34 13.43 9.06
C ARG A 124 -10.66 13.22 7.58
N MET A 125 -11.50 12.22 7.27
CA MET A 125 -11.72 11.79 5.89
C MET A 125 -12.93 12.52 5.27
N PRO A 126 -12.74 13.45 4.30
CA PRO A 126 -13.81 14.33 3.81
C PRO A 126 -14.98 13.60 3.16
N SER A 127 -14.77 12.38 2.65
CA SER A 127 -15.82 11.57 2.02
C SER A 127 -16.64 10.73 2.98
N ILE A 128 -16.27 10.68 4.27
CA ILE A 128 -16.81 9.70 5.22
C ILE A 128 -17.72 10.38 6.23
N ASP A 129 -19.03 10.25 6.06
CA ASP A 129 -20.03 10.63 7.06
C ASP A 129 -20.23 9.54 8.12
N LEU A 130 -20.13 8.27 7.71
CA LEU A 130 -20.25 7.08 8.56
C LEU A 130 -19.24 6.02 8.10
N VAL A 131 -18.75 5.22 9.06
CA VAL A 131 -17.73 4.17 8.83
C VAL A 131 -18.11 2.85 9.51
N ARG A 132 -17.68 1.73 8.92
CA ARG A 132 -17.71 0.39 9.52
C ARG A 132 -16.34 -0.27 9.39
N PHE A 133 -15.99 -1.08 10.39
CA PHE A 133 -14.71 -1.78 10.46
C PHE A 133 -14.78 -3.18 9.87
N THR A 134 -13.66 -3.64 9.36
CA THR A 134 -13.40 -4.98 8.84
C THR A 134 -11.99 -5.41 9.27
N ASN A 135 -11.56 -6.65 8.94
CA ASN A 135 -10.23 -7.13 9.34
C ASN A 135 -9.13 -6.85 8.31
N SER A 136 -9.50 -6.39 7.13
CA SER A 136 -8.54 -6.09 6.06
C SER A 136 -9.11 -5.07 5.07
N GLY A 137 -8.23 -4.38 4.35
CA GLY A 137 -8.63 -3.51 3.23
C GLY A 137 -9.37 -4.29 2.13
N THR A 138 -9.05 -5.57 1.92
CA THR A 138 -9.77 -6.44 0.99
C THR A 138 -11.24 -6.57 1.39
N GLU A 139 -11.51 -6.88 2.65
CA GLU A 139 -12.90 -6.94 3.16
C GLU A 139 -13.58 -5.58 3.05
N GLY A 140 -12.88 -4.48 3.35
CA GLY A 140 -13.38 -3.12 3.18
C GLY A 140 -13.84 -2.86 1.75
N ASN A 141 -13.02 -3.21 0.75
CA ASN A 141 -13.36 -3.07 -0.67
C ASN A 141 -14.55 -3.94 -1.09
N VAL A 142 -14.60 -5.20 -0.63
CA VAL A 142 -15.74 -6.11 -0.90
C VAL A 142 -17.03 -5.55 -0.34
N MET A 143 -17.02 -5.04 0.90
CA MET A 143 -18.20 -4.46 1.55
C MET A 143 -18.62 -3.12 0.92
N ALA A 144 -17.68 -2.29 0.50
CA ALA A 144 -17.98 -1.06 -0.22
C ALA A 144 -18.67 -1.35 -1.56
N LEU A 145 -18.16 -2.33 -2.33
CA LEU A 145 -18.80 -2.77 -3.57
C LEU A 145 -20.19 -3.35 -3.34
N ALA A 146 -20.39 -4.14 -2.28
CA ALA A 146 -21.70 -4.70 -1.93
C ALA A 146 -22.69 -3.57 -1.60
N GLY A 147 -22.29 -2.58 -0.81
CA GLY A 147 -23.10 -1.39 -0.49
C GLY A 147 -23.44 -0.58 -1.73
N ALA A 148 -22.45 -0.28 -2.56
CA ALA A 148 -22.65 0.47 -3.80
C ALA A 148 -23.61 -0.22 -4.77
N LYS A 149 -23.53 -1.56 -4.89
CA LYS A 149 -24.45 -2.34 -5.72
C LYS A 149 -25.90 -2.24 -5.25
N VAL A 150 -26.14 -2.43 -3.95
CA VAL A 150 -27.48 -2.32 -3.38
C VAL A 150 -28.00 -0.87 -3.47
N PHE A 151 -27.13 0.10 -3.24
CA PHE A 151 -27.48 1.52 -3.41
C PHE A 151 -27.96 1.81 -4.84
N ALA A 152 -27.22 1.37 -5.87
CA ALA A 152 -27.61 1.53 -7.26
C ALA A 152 -28.98 0.85 -7.54
N GLN A 153 -29.22 -0.35 -6.99
CA GLN A 153 -30.49 -1.04 -7.13
C GLN A 153 -31.67 -0.28 -6.50
N ARG A 154 -31.47 0.31 -5.31
CA ARG A 154 -32.48 1.15 -4.62
C ARG A 154 -32.77 2.45 -5.39
N LYS A 155 -31.76 2.98 -6.10
CA LYS A 155 -31.93 4.10 -7.03
C LYS A 155 -32.56 3.71 -8.39
N GLY A 156 -33.08 2.48 -8.51
CA GLY A 156 -33.76 2.01 -9.71
C GLY A 156 -32.85 1.36 -10.77
N ARG A 157 -31.53 1.33 -10.56
CA ARG A 157 -30.53 0.78 -11.49
C ARG A 157 -30.29 -0.71 -11.26
N LYS A 158 -31.37 -1.51 -11.25
CA LYS A 158 -31.31 -2.96 -10.96
C LYS A 158 -30.52 -3.78 -12.00
N HIS A 159 -30.38 -3.26 -13.21
CA HIS A 159 -29.62 -3.85 -14.31
C HIS A 159 -28.11 -3.61 -14.20
N ALA A 160 -27.67 -2.61 -13.43
CA ALA A 160 -26.25 -2.32 -13.25
C ALA A 160 -25.57 -3.45 -12.45
N LYS A 161 -24.67 -4.20 -13.10
CA LYS A 161 -23.97 -5.37 -12.53
C LYS A 161 -22.46 -5.29 -12.61
N LYS A 162 -21.94 -4.32 -13.36
CA LYS A 162 -20.51 -4.20 -13.66
C LYS A 162 -19.80 -3.24 -12.69
N VAL A 163 -18.54 -3.54 -12.42
CA VAL A 163 -17.60 -2.66 -11.71
C VAL A 163 -16.54 -2.23 -12.71
N MET A 164 -16.29 -0.94 -12.81
CA MET A 164 -15.13 -0.44 -13.53
C MET A 164 -13.95 -0.36 -12.58
N VAL A 165 -12.83 -0.94 -13.00
CA VAL A 165 -11.53 -0.96 -12.33
C VAL A 165 -10.44 -0.62 -13.35
N PHE A 166 -9.18 -0.55 -12.93
CA PHE A 166 -8.12 -0.07 -13.82
C PHE A 166 -6.95 -1.05 -13.90
N HIS A 167 -6.29 -1.10 -15.07
CA HIS A 167 -5.03 -1.83 -15.24
C HIS A 167 -4.01 -1.39 -14.19
N GLY A 168 -3.34 -2.34 -13.57
CA GLY A 168 -2.40 -2.09 -12.48
C GLY A 168 -3.05 -2.01 -11.10
N GLY A 169 -4.38 -1.98 -11.00
CA GLY A 169 -5.12 -1.85 -9.74
C GLY A 169 -4.95 -3.06 -8.82
N TYR A 170 -4.81 -2.79 -7.52
CA TYR A 170 -4.74 -3.80 -6.48
C TYR A 170 -5.64 -3.40 -5.29
N HIS A 171 -6.74 -4.10 -5.14
CA HIS A 171 -7.73 -3.83 -4.10
C HIS A 171 -7.87 -4.99 -3.10
N GLY A 172 -6.84 -5.82 -3.02
CA GLY A 172 -6.78 -6.99 -2.16
C GLY A 172 -6.70 -8.31 -2.93
N GLY A 173 -6.54 -9.44 -2.21
CA GLY A 173 -6.26 -10.73 -2.82
C GLY A 173 -7.35 -11.29 -3.73
N VAL A 174 -8.59 -10.81 -3.58
CA VAL A 174 -9.75 -11.21 -4.41
C VAL A 174 -10.28 -10.08 -5.30
N LEU A 175 -9.49 -9.04 -5.50
CA LEU A 175 -9.75 -7.88 -6.36
C LEU A 175 -8.40 -7.41 -6.94
N TYR A 176 -7.81 -8.23 -7.81
CA TYR A 176 -6.45 -8.08 -8.32
C TYR A 176 -6.46 -7.85 -9.84
N PHE A 177 -5.95 -6.69 -10.28
CA PHE A 177 -5.98 -6.26 -11.69
C PHE A 177 -4.60 -5.82 -12.21
N VAL A 178 -3.53 -6.14 -11.50
CA VAL A 178 -2.16 -5.78 -11.88
C VAL A 178 -1.79 -6.33 -13.26
N SER A 179 -2.27 -7.53 -13.59
CA SER A 179 -2.05 -8.17 -14.90
C SER A 179 -3.37 -8.34 -15.69
N GLY A 180 -4.32 -7.41 -15.51
CA GLY A 180 -5.60 -7.44 -16.22
C GLY A 180 -6.70 -8.26 -15.54
N GLY A 181 -6.40 -8.95 -14.43
CA GLY A 181 -7.34 -9.75 -13.64
C GLY A 181 -6.73 -11.02 -13.08
N SER A 182 -7.48 -11.71 -12.22
CA SER A 182 -7.05 -12.95 -11.57
C SER A 182 -8.24 -13.92 -11.46
N PRO A 183 -8.01 -15.23 -11.62
CA PRO A 183 -9.07 -16.23 -11.48
C PRO A 183 -9.67 -16.32 -10.06
N VAL A 184 -9.01 -15.76 -9.06
CA VAL A 184 -9.51 -15.69 -7.66
C VAL A 184 -10.32 -14.42 -7.38
N ASN A 185 -10.50 -13.53 -8.37
CA ASN A 185 -11.30 -12.32 -8.16
C ASN A 185 -12.76 -12.65 -7.85
N MET A 186 -13.36 -11.84 -6.99
CA MET A 186 -14.80 -11.88 -6.70
C MET A 186 -15.60 -11.91 -8.01
N PRO A 187 -16.73 -12.68 -8.08
CA PRO A 187 -17.46 -12.95 -9.31
C PRO A 187 -18.37 -11.78 -9.74
N TYR A 188 -17.81 -10.58 -9.82
CA TYR A 188 -18.43 -9.45 -10.49
C TYR A 188 -18.06 -9.43 -11.99
N GLU A 189 -18.89 -8.79 -12.80
CA GLU A 189 -18.51 -8.42 -14.15
C GLU A 189 -17.64 -7.17 -14.09
N TYR A 190 -16.40 -7.25 -14.63
CA TYR A 190 -15.46 -6.14 -14.57
C TYR A 190 -15.25 -5.50 -15.94
N ILE A 191 -15.12 -4.17 -15.93
CA ILE A 191 -14.58 -3.39 -17.03
C ILE A 191 -13.21 -2.89 -16.56
N VAL A 192 -12.16 -3.35 -17.21
CA VAL A 192 -10.79 -2.94 -16.86
C VAL A 192 -10.38 -1.81 -17.81
N GLY A 193 -10.38 -0.58 -17.28
CA GLY A 193 -10.03 0.62 -18.03
C GLY A 193 -8.53 0.95 -17.98
N PRO A 194 -8.06 1.81 -18.87
CA PRO A 194 -6.69 2.34 -18.81
C PRO A 194 -6.56 3.37 -17.69
N TYR A 195 -5.54 3.23 -16.83
CA TYR A 195 -5.23 4.19 -15.78
C TYR A 195 -4.45 5.38 -16.36
N ASN A 196 -4.82 6.61 -15.98
CA ASN A 196 -4.27 7.88 -16.49
C ASN A 196 -4.55 8.18 -17.98
N ASP A 197 -5.36 7.38 -18.65
CA ASP A 197 -5.87 7.71 -19.99
C ASP A 197 -7.28 8.32 -19.84
N VAL A 198 -7.33 9.65 -19.87
CA VAL A 198 -8.56 10.42 -19.63
C VAL A 198 -9.64 10.08 -20.66
N GLU A 199 -9.29 10.05 -21.95
CA GLU A 199 -10.28 9.84 -23.01
C GLU A 199 -10.69 8.37 -23.12
N GLY A 200 -9.72 7.43 -23.06
CA GLY A 200 -10.02 6.00 -23.12
C GLY A 200 -10.90 5.55 -21.93
N ALA A 201 -10.61 6.03 -20.71
CA ALA A 201 -11.43 5.74 -19.54
C ALA A 201 -12.83 6.38 -19.61
N ARG A 202 -12.91 7.63 -20.11
CA ARG A 202 -14.18 8.34 -20.30
C ARG A 202 -15.09 7.62 -21.32
N GLU A 203 -14.53 7.21 -22.44
CA GLU A 203 -15.28 6.50 -23.47
C GLU A 203 -15.85 5.18 -22.93
N LEU A 204 -15.03 4.35 -22.28
CA LEU A 204 -15.47 3.09 -21.66
C LEU A 204 -16.56 3.35 -20.62
N LEU A 205 -16.39 4.36 -19.76
CA LEU A 205 -17.35 4.69 -18.72
C LEU A 205 -18.71 5.08 -19.33
N ARG A 206 -18.72 5.96 -20.35
CA ARG A 206 -19.94 6.38 -21.04
C ARG A 206 -20.61 5.25 -21.83
N GLN A 207 -19.82 4.44 -22.52
CA GLN A 207 -20.31 3.29 -23.27
C GLN A 207 -21.08 2.30 -22.37
N HIS A 208 -20.61 2.12 -21.13
CA HIS A 208 -21.16 1.16 -20.19
C HIS A 208 -21.88 1.78 -19.00
N ALA A 209 -22.17 3.10 -19.04
CA ALA A 209 -22.71 3.85 -17.91
C ALA A 209 -23.97 3.20 -17.29
N GLN A 210 -24.84 2.62 -18.10
CA GLN A 210 -26.05 1.97 -17.63
C GLN A 210 -25.77 0.65 -16.87
N ASP A 211 -24.70 -0.05 -17.20
CA ASP A 211 -24.33 -1.35 -16.62
C ASP A 211 -23.44 -1.22 -15.38
N ILE A 212 -22.72 -0.12 -15.22
CA ILE A 212 -21.74 0.09 -14.14
C ILE A 212 -22.47 0.58 -12.89
N PHE A 213 -22.35 -0.09 -11.74
CA PHE A 213 -22.84 0.41 -10.47
C PHE A 213 -21.77 1.13 -9.65
N ALA A 214 -20.50 0.81 -9.85
CA ALA A 214 -19.38 1.45 -9.15
C ALA A 214 -18.13 1.54 -10.02
N VAL A 215 -17.34 2.58 -9.77
CA VAL A 215 -15.93 2.71 -10.19
C VAL A 215 -15.09 2.58 -8.93
N LEU A 216 -14.17 1.59 -8.91
CA LEU A 216 -13.21 1.37 -7.83
C LEU A 216 -11.81 1.71 -8.33
N VAL A 217 -11.14 2.65 -7.67
CA VAL A 217 -9.84 3.18 -8.09
C VAL A 217 -8.95 3.53 -6.90
N GLU A 218 -7.65 3.24 -7.02
CA GLU A 218 -6.62 3.81 -6.14
C GLU A 218 -6.27 5.22 -6.66
N PRO A 219 -6.31 6.29 -5.86
CA PRO A 219 -5.88 7.62 -6.33
C PRO A 219 -4.38 7.72 -6.61
N MET A 220 -3.59 6.76 -6.12
CA MET A 220 -2.24 6.39 -6.58
C MET A 220 -2.13 4.87 -6.48
N GLN A 221 -1.76 4.20 -7.57
CA GLN A 221 -1.55 2.75 -7.59
C GLN A 221 -0.30 2.37 -6.78
N GLY A 222 -0.50 2.11 -5.48
CA GLY A 222 0.60 1.88 -4.56
C GLY A 222 1.36 0.59 -4.83
N SER A 223 0.66 -0.51 -5.04
CA SER A 223 1.28 -1.82 -5.31
C SER A 223 1.91 -1.91 -6.69
N HIS A 224 1.48 -1.10 -7.64
CA HIS A 224 1.97 -1.07 -9.01
C HIS A 224 2.81 0.18 -9.27
N GLY A 225 3.98 0.23 -8.59
CA GLY A 225 5.03 1.20 -8.87
C GLY A 225 4.83 2.60 -8.32
N CYS A 226 3.97 2.82 -7.33
CA CYS A 226 3.62 4.15 -6.81
C CYS A 226 3.28 5.13 -7.94
N LEU A 227 2.38 4.68 -8.83
CA LEU A 227 1.94 5.46 -9.98
C LEU A 227 0.83 6.44 -9.55
N PRO A 228 1.09 7.76 -9.48
CA PRO A 228 0.06 8.73 -9.14
C PRO A 228 -1.03 8.78 -10.21
N GLY A 229 -2.28 8.90 -9.77
CA GLY A 229 -3.36 9.28 -10.67
C GLY A 229 -3.22 10.74 -11.07
N ASP A 230 -3.27 11.00 -12.39
CA ASP A 230 -3.27 12.37 -12.88
C ASP A 230 -4.51 13.10 -12.34
N PRO A 231 -4.38 14.35 -11.85
CA PRO A 231 -5.53 15.11 -11.34
C PRO A 231 -6.68 15.22 -12.36
N GLU A 232 -6.36 15.41 -13.63
CA GLU A 232 -7.35 15.47 -14.71
C GLU A 232 -8.13 14.16 -14.85
N PHE A 233 -7.42 13.02 -14.77
CA PHE A 233 -8.02 11.69 -14.81
C PHE A 233 -8.98 11.46 -13.64
N LEU A 234 -8.57 11.78 -12.41
CA LEU A 234 -9.38 11.57 -11.22
C LEU A 234 -10.59 12.54 -11.16
N HIS A 235 -10.41 13.80 -11.57
CA HIS A 235 -11.52 14.74 -11.72
C HIS A 235 -12.50 14.30 -12.80
N MET A 236 -12.01 13.77 -13.93
CA MET A 236 -12.87 13.21 -14.96
C MET A 236 -13.70 12.05 -14.42
N LEU A 237 -13.09 11.10 -13.68
CA LEU A 237 -13.82 10.00 -13.06
C LEU A 237 -14.91 10.52 -12.12
N ARG A 238 -14.60 11.50 -11.25
CA ARG A 238 -15.60 12.13 -10.36
C ARG A 238 -16.76 12.72 -11.13
N LYS A 239 -16.48 13.48 -12.19
CA LYS A 239 -17.50 14.14 -13.01
C LYS A 239 -18.40 13.13 -13.73
N GLU A 240 -17.80 12.16 -14.41
CA GLU A 240 -18.56 11.16 -15.18
C GLU A 240 -19.39 10.25 -14.26
N THR A 241 -18.83 9.79 -13.14
CA THR A 241 -19.57 8.96 -12.18
C THR A 241 -20.76 9.72 -11.58
N TRP A 242 -20.58 11.00 -11.24
CA TRP A 242 -21.67 11.87 -10.77
C TRP A 242 -22.78 12.02 -11.82
N SER A 243 -22.41 12.27 -13.08
CA SER A 243 -23.38 12.50 -14.18
C SER A 243 -24.21 11.27 -14.53
N HIS A 244 -23.76 10.08 -14.14
CA HIS A 244 -24.40 8.81 -14.48
C HIS A 244 -24.93 8.03 -13.25
N ASP A 245 -24.99 8.66 -12.07
CA ASP A 245 -25.42 8.02 -10.81
C ASP A 245 -24.59 6.72 -10.50
N ILE A 246 -23.31 6.75 -10.78
CA ILE A 246 -22.37 5.67 -10.50
C ILE A 246 -21.63 6.00 -9.20
N THR A 247 -21.51 5.03 -8.28
CA THR A 247 -20.76 5.22 -7.04
C THR A 247 -19.25 5.23 -7.33
N LEU A 248 -18.56 6.34 -7.01
CA LEU A 248 -17.10 6.40 -7.04
C LEU A 248 -16.55 5.94 -5.69
N ILE A 249 -15.70 4.92 -5.70
CA ILE A 249 -15.03 4.38 -4.53
C ILE A 249 -13.53 4.62 -4.66
N PHE A 250 -12.93 5.36 -3.72
CA PHE A 250 -11.48 5.45 -3.61
C PHE A 250 -10.96 4.37 -2.66
N ASP A 251 -10.08 3.52 -3.18
CA ASP A 251 -9.27 2.67 -2.34
C ASP A 251 -8.08 3.47 -1.81
N GLU A 252 -8.23 3.92 -0.57
CA GLU A 252 -7.18 4.63 0.17
C GLU A 252 -6.53 3.75 1.27
N VAL A 253 -6.58 2.45 1.11
CA VAL A 253 -5.92 1.52 2.03
C VAL A 253 -4.42 1.81 2.15
N MET A 254 -3.77 2.25 1.07
CA MET A 254 -2.37 2.69 1.08
C MET A 254 -2.23 4.21 1.12
N THR A 255 -3.05 4.95 0.40
CA THR A 255 -2.87 6.38 0.11
C THR A 255 -3.44 7.31 1.16
N SER A 256 -4.28 6.82 2.09
CA SER A 256 -4.80 7.61 3.21
C SER A 256 -3.70 8.24 4.08
N ARG A 257 -2.47 7.71 4.04
CA ARG A 257 -1.31 8.23 4.76
C ARG A 257 -0.64 9.44 4.11
N LEU A 258 -1.03 9.82 2.90
CA LEU A 258 -0.32 10.85 2.13
C LEU A 258 -0.78 12.30 2.44
N SER A 259 -1.78 12.44 3.28
CA SER A 259 -2.13 13.69 3.97
C SER A 259 -3.04 13.40 5.15
N ALA A 260 -3.32 14.38 5.99
CA ALA A 260 -4.22 14.26 7.14
C ALA A 260 -5.63 13.76 6.76
N GLY A 261 -6.14 14.15 5.60
CA GLY A 261 -7.46 13.77 5.07
C GLY A 261 -7.41 12.75 3.93
N GLY A 262 -6.31 11.97 3.82
CA GLY A 262 -6.10 11.06 2.70
C GLY A 262 -5.67 11.76 1.42
N LEU A 263 -5.32 10.99 0.39
CA LEU A 263 -4.93 11.58 -0.90
C LEU A 263 -6.08 12.32 -1.57
N GLN A 264 -7.34 11.91 -1.31
CA GLN A 264 -8.54 12.61 -1.75
C GLN A 264 -8.57 14.10 -1.35
N ALA A 265 -8.18 14.42 -0.11
CA ALA A 265 -8.14 15.79 0.37
C ALA A 265 -7.05 16.60 -0.33
N LYS A 266 -5.85 16.02 -0.51
CA LYS A 266 -4.72 16.66 -1.21
C LYS A 266 -5.04 16.95 -2.69
N LEU A 267 -5.81 16.06 -3.34
CA LEU A 267 -6.20 16.19 -4.75
C LEU A 267 -7.48 17.01 -4.95
N GLY A 268 -8.26 17.27 -3.90
CA GLY A 268 -9.57 17.94 -4.01
C GLY A 268 -10.63 17.10 -4.74
N VAL A 269 -10.46 15.77 -4.78
CA VAL A 269 -11.41 14.85 -5.41
C VAL A 269 -12.08 13.98 -4.36
N ILE A 270 -13.33 14.26 -4.04
CA ILE A 270 -14.08 13.58 -2.98
C ILE A 270 -14.93 12.46 -3.58
N PRO A 271 -14.65 11.17 -3.28
CA PRO A 271 -15.46 10.04 -3.74
C PRO A 271 -16.78 9.93 -2.96
N ASP A 272 -17.64 9.01 -3.36
CA ASP A 272 -18.86 8.68 -2.63
C ASP A 272 -18.59 7.72 -1.46
N MET A 273 -17.58 6.88 -1.61
CA MET A 273 -17.09 5.95 -0.56
C MET A 273 -15.57 5.89 -0.58
N THR A 274 -15.00 5.60 0.58
CA THR A 274 -13.55 5.37 0.74
C THR A 274 -13.33 4.09 1.55
N THR A 275 -12.38 3.28 1.11
CA THR A 275 -11.89 2.12 1.87
C THR A 275 -10.55 2.42 2.50
N LEU A 276 -10.35 1.93 3.71
CA LEU A 276 -9.22 2.20 4.57
C LEU A 276 -8.64 0.89 5.13
N GLY A 277 -7.42 0.94 5.65
CA GLY A 277 -6.80 -0.23 6.24
C GLY A 277 -5.44 0.05 6.86
N LYS A 278 -4.64 -1.01 7.01
CA LYS A 278 -3.22 -0.94 7.36
C LYS A 278 -2.95 -0.14 8.65
N TYR A 279 -2.19 0.95 8.55
CA TYR A 279 -1.71 1.73 9.70
C TYR A 279 -2.82 2.27 10.61
N ILE A 280 -4.03 2.49 10.11
CA ILE A 280 -5.14 3.03 10.92
C ILE A 280 -5.49 2.09 12.09
N GLY A 281 -5.25 0.79 11.94
CA GLY A 281 -5.35 -0.19 13.02
C GLY A 281 -4.17 -0.24 13.99
N GLY A 282 -3.29 0.76 13.98
CA GLY A 282 -2.13 0.80 14.90
C GLY A 282 -1.08 -0.29 14.64
N GLY A 283 -1.05 -0.88 13.43
CA GLY A 283 -0.19 -2.02 13.07
C GLY A 283 -0.85 -3.38 13.26
N MET A 284 -2.11 -3.43 13.72
CA MET A 284 -2.90 -4.65 13.84
C MET A 284 -3.72 -4.91 12.57
N SER A 285 -4.31 -6.11 12.47
CA SER A 285 -5.26 -6.45 11.39
C SER A 285 -6.43 -5.47 11.40
N PHE A 286 -6.58 -4.73 10.31
CA PHE A 286 -7.58 -3.66 10.22
C PHE A 286 -8.01 -3.41 8.77
N GLY A 287 -9.28 -3.12 8.61
CA GLY A 287 -9.86 -2.53 7.43
C GLY A 287 -11.08 -1.70 7.82
N ALA A 288 -11.53 -0.85 6.91
CA ALA A 288 -12.76 -0.10 7.05
C ALA A 288 -13.31 0.28 5.68
N PHE A 289 -14.61 0.50 5.65
CA PHE A 289 -15.29 1.17 4.55
C PHE A 289 -16.24 2.22 5.10
N GLY A 290 -16.27 3.36 4.44
CA GLY A 290 -17.12 4.48 4.84
C GLY A 290 -17.52 5.30 3.62
N GLY A 291 -18.38 6.29 3.82
CA GLY A 291 -18.81 7.12 2.71
C GLY A 291 -20.02 7.96 3.09
N LYS A 292 -20.71 8.44 2.06
CA LYS A 292 -21.93 9.23 2.19
C LYS A 292 -22.95 8.53 3.08
N ARG A 293 -23.59 9.29 3.93
CA ARG A 293 -24.62 8.81 4.88
C ARG A 293 -25.69 7.96 4.18
N GLU A 294 -26.21 8.37 3.05
CA GLU A 294 -27.26 7.65 2.31
C GLU A 294 -26.85 6.24 1.85
N ILE A 295 -25.54 6.02 1.61
CA ILE A 295 -25.00 4.70 1.27
C ILE A 295 -24.77 3.89 2.55
N MET A 296 -24.15 4.49 3.55
CA MET A 296 -23.76 3.78 4.76
C MET A 296 -24.94 3.40 5.66
N GLU A 297 -26.03 4.15 5.61
CA GLU A 297 -27.29 3.83 6.30
C GLU A 297 -27.97 2.57 5.79
N LEU A 298 -27.54 2.02 4.64
CA LEU A 298 -27.96 0.69 4.19
C LEU A 298 -27.55 -0.42 5.18
N PHE A 299 -26.52 -0.16 5.96
CA PHE A 299 -26.00 -1.10 6.97
C PHE A 299 -26.50 -0.81 8.40
N ASP A 300 -27.45 0.11 8.57
CA ASP A 300 -28.01 0.45 9.89
C ASP A 300 -28.98 -0.66 10.35
N PRO A 301 -28.62 -1.46 11.38
CA PRO A 301 -29.44 -2.58 11.82
C PRO A 301 -30.77 -2.18 12.48
N THR A 302 -30.96 -0.88 12.77
CA THR A 302 -32.23 -0.37 13.30
C THR A 302 -33.27 -0.13 12.22
N LYS A 303 -32.85 -0.18 10.94
CA LYS A 303 -33.73 0.04 9.79
C LYS A 303 -34.23 -1.30 9.21
N PRO A 304 -35.50 -1.35 8.76
CA PRO A 304 -35.98 -2.50 7.99
C PRO A 304 -35.15 -2.63 6.71
N ASP A 305 -34.93 -3.85 6.25
CA ASP A 305 -34.15 -4.16 5.05
C ASP A 305 -32.67 -3.70 5.09
N SER A 306 -32.09 -3.58 6.29
CA SER A 306 -30.66 -3.31 6.44
C SER A 306 -29.79 -4.43 5.90
N LEU A 307 -28.65 -4.07 5.32
CA LEU A 307 -27.66 -5.04 4.88
C LEU A 307 -26.93 -5.66 6.07
N PRO A 308 -26.79 -6.99 6.14
CA PRO A 308 -26.00 -7.62 7.15
C PRO A 308 -24.51 -7.31 6.93
N HIS A 309 -23.82 -7.02 8.02
CA HIS A 309 -22.36 -6.93 8.05
C HIS A 309 -21.86 -7.60 9.33
N ALA A 310 -21.24 -8.76 9.19
CA ALA A 310 -20.74 -9.59 10.26
C ALA A 310 -19.22 -9.79 10.14
N GLY A 311 -18.58 -10.09 11.25
CA GLY A 311 -17.16 -10.39 11.35
C GLY A 311 -16.77 -10.38 12.82
N THR A 312 -16.41 -11.53 13.37
CA THR A 312 -16.13 -11.72 14.82
C THR A 312 -15.07 -10.76 15.33
N PHE A 313 -14.09 -10.40 14.49
CA PHE A 313 -12.95 -9.57 14.86
C PHE A 313 -13.00 -8.15 14.30
N ASN A 314 -14.12 -7.73 13.70
CA ASN A 314 -14.21 -6.38 13.11
C ASN A 314 -13.96 -5.25 14.13
N ASN A 315 -14.33 -5.45 15.39
CA ASN A 315 -14.07 -4.52 16.48
C ASN A 315 -13.12 -5.11 17.52
N ASN A 316 -12.10 -5.86 17.09
CA ASN A 316 -11.11 -6.44 17.99
C ASN A 316 -10.55 -5.38 18.95
N VAL A 317 -10.58 -5.67 20.25
CA VAL A 317 -10.23 -4.68 21.30
C VAL A 317 -8.81 -4.17 21.14
N LEU A 318 -7.85 -5.04 20.84
CA LEU A 318 -6.44 -4.65 20.68
C LEU A 318 -6.27 -3.76 19.43
N THR A 319 -6.95 -4.11 18.32
CA THR A 319 -6.94 -3.30 17.11
C THR A 319 -7.54 -1.92 17.32
N MET A 320 -8.69 -1.84 18.02
CA MET A 320 -9.35 -0.56 18.31
C MET A 320 -8.51 0.31 19.25
N ALA A 321 -7.91 -0.26 20.27
CA ALA A 321 -7.02 0.45 21.20
C ALA A 321 -5.74 0.94 20.48
N ALA A 322 -5.07 0.05 19.75
CA ALA A 322 -3.87 0.39 18.97
C ALA A 322 -4.16 1.45 17.90
N GLY A 323 -5.30 1.30 17.19
CA GLY A 323 -5.73 2.24 16.17
C GLY A 323 -6.05 3.62 16.74
N ALA A 324 -6.82 3.68 17.83
CA ALA A 324 -7.15 4.95 18.49
C ALA A 324 -5.88 5.68 18.97
N ALA A 325 -4.94 4.96 19.60
CA ALA A 325 -3.67 5.53 20.04
C ALA A 325 -2.77 5.94 18.86
N GLY A 326 -2.58 5.05 17.87
CA GLY A 326 -1.73 5.31 16.71
C GLY A 326 -2.26 6.44 15.84
N TYR A 327 -3.51 6.34 15.40
CA TYR A 327 -4.12 7.32 14.50
C TYR A 327 -4.44 8.65 15.20
N GLY A 328 -4.83 8.61 16.49
CA GLY A 328 -5.21 9.80 17.24
C GLY A 328 -4.03 10.56 17.84
N GLU A 329 -3.06 9.85 18.45
CA GLU A 329 -2.02 10.49 19.24
C GLU A 329 -0.66 10.55 18.51
N VAL A 330 -0.38 9.59 17.65
CA VAL A 330 0.94 9.47 16.98
C VAL A 330 0.90 10.01 15.57
N TYR A 331 0.01 9.50 14.71
CA TYR A 331 -0.10 9.97 13.33
C TYR A 331 -1.09 11.13 13.21
N THR A 332 -0.76 12.22 13.90
CA THR A 332 -1.52 13.48 13.85
C THR A 332 -1.44 14.12 12.46
N PRO A 333 -2.30 15.11 12.13
CA PRO A 333 -2.18 15.88 10.90
C PRO A 333 -0.78 16.46 10.68
N ALA A 334 -0.16 17.02 11.73
CA ALA A 334 1.20 17.56 11.65
C ALA A 334 2.24 16.47 11.35
N ALA A 335 2.14 15.30 11.99
CA ALA A 335 3.03 14.17 11.72
C ALA A 335 2.86 13.63 10.29
N ALA A 336 1.63 13.69 9.74
CA ALA A 336 1.39 13.33 8.34
C ALA A 336 2.09 14.29 7.38
N ASP A 337 1.99 15.59 7.61
CA ASP A 337 2.63 16.60 6.77
C ASP A 337 4.16 16.49 6.84
N GLU A 338 4.73 16.34 8.05
CA GLU A 338 6.17 16.17 8.27
C GLU A 338 6.72 14.92 7.54
N LEU A 339 6.08 13.76 7.74
CA LEU A 339 6.51 12.52 7.11
C LEU A 339 6.48 12.60 5.58
N ASN A 340 5.43 13.21 5.02
CA ASN A 340 5.30 13.29 3.57
C ASN A 340 6.22 14.34 2.95
N THR A 341 6.49 15.45 3.64
CA THR A 341 7.54 16.41 3.24
C THR A 341 8.90 15.75 3.21
N ARG A 342 9.28 15.04 4.28
CA ARG A 342 10.54 14.27 4.34
C ARG A 342 10.62 13.23 3.22
N GLY A 343 9.51 12.57 2.90
CA GLY A 343 9.45 11.60 1.82
C GLY A 343 9.73 12.22 0.45
N ASP A 344 9.14 13.37 0.15
CA ASP A 344 9.39 14.12 -1.08
C ASP A 344 10.85 14.59 -1.16
N GLU A 345 11.42 15.11 -0.07
CA GLU A 345 12.84 15.51 0.01
C GLU A 345 13.80 14.34 -0.25
N ILE A 346 13.55 13.17 0.36
CA ILE A 346 14.36 11.96 0.12
C ILE A 346 14.26 11.55 -1.35
N ARG A 347 13.06 11.49 -1.92
CA ARG A 347 12.86 11.12 -3.33
C ARG A 347 13.61 12.07 -4.27
N ASP A 348 13.58 13.36 -4.02
CA ASP A 348 14.24 14.36 -4.84
C ASP A 348 15.78 14.23 -4.75
N ARG A 349 16.33 13.96 -3.55
CA ARG A 349 17.76 13.64 -3.35
C ARG A 349 18.17 12.39 -4.14
N LEU A 350 17.36 11.31 -4.09
CA LEU A 350 17.61 10.07 -4.82
C LEU A 350 17.62 10.30 -6.34
N ASN A 351 16.65 11.06 -6.85
CA ASN A 351 16.56 11.40 -8.27
C ASN A 351 17.74 12.29 -8.71
N ALA A 352 18.17 13.24 -7.88
CA ALA A 352 19.33 14.09 -8.17
C ALA A 352 20.63 13.28 -8.30
N ILE A 353 20.82 12.24 -7.46
CA ILE A 353 21.96 11.31 -7.56
C ILE A 353 21.94 10.56 -8.89
N CYS A 354 20.80 9.97 -9.25
CA CYS A 354 20.64 9.23 -10.51
C CYS A 354 20.89 10.12 -11.73
N GLN A 355 20.30 11.31 -11.73
CA GLN A 355 20.45 12.28 -12.82
C GLN A 355 21.92 12.76 -12.97
N LYS A 356 22.57 13.13 -11.88
CA LYS A 356 23.97 13.55 -11.85
C LYS A 356 24.92 12.46 -12.38
N ALA A 357 24.61 11.21 -12.05
CA ALA A 357 25.38 10.06 -12.51
C ALA A 357 25.10 9.68 -13.98
N GLY A 358 23.99 10.12 -14.57
CA GLY A 358 23.57 9.76 -15.92
C GLY A 358 23.21 8.27 -16.03
N VAL A 359 22.45 7.77 -15.05
CA VAL A 359 22.01 6.35 -15.00
C VAL A 359 20.52 6.24 -15.32
N ALA A 360 20.14 5.09 -15.88
CA ALA A 360 18.74 4.74 -16.17
C ALA A 360 18.03 4.28 -14.90
N PHE A 361 17.88 5.18 -13.91
CA PHE A 361 17.21 4.88 -12.65
C PHE A 361 16.49 6.13 -12.13
N GLN A 362 15.28 5.96 -11.59
CA GLN A 362 14.48 7.04 -11.02
C GLN A 362 13.54 6.52 -9.93
N PHE A 363 13.03 7.43 -9.11
CA PHE A 363 12.05 7.16 -8.08
C PHE A 363 10.78 7.96 -8.35
N SER A 364 9.63 7.28 -8.46
CA SER A 364 8.31 7.90 -8.58
C SER A 364 7.49 7.68 -7.32
N GLY A 365 6.49 8.53 -7.08
CA GLY A 365 5.60 8.43 -5.94
C GLY A 365 5.20 9.79 -5.38
N ILE A 366 4.53 9.77 -4.22
CA ILE A 366 4.07 10.97 -3.50
C ILE A 366 4.45 10.80 -2.02
N GLY A 367 5.04 11.85 -1.45
CA GLY A 367 5.34 11.90 -0.02
C GLY A 367 6.16 10.71 0.45
N SER A 368 5.68 10.06 1.49
CA SER A 368 6.37 8.93 2.14
C SER A 368 6.29 7.60 1.39
N MET A 369 5.68 7.56 0.19
CA MET A 369 5.59 6.36 -0.65
C MET A 369 6.27 6.60 -1.99
N MET A 370 7.21 5.73 -2.35
CA MET A 370 7.91 5.80 -3.63
C MET A 370 8.33 4.41 -4.13
N THR A 371 8.65 4.33 -5.41
CA THR A 371 9.18 3.10 -6.02
C THR A 371 10.34 3.43 -6.95
N ALA A 372 11.40 2.61 -6.88
CA ALA A 372 12.53 2.66 -7.80
C ALA A 372 12.16 2.03 -9.16
N HIS A 373 12.53 2.69 -10.25
CA HIS A 373 12.34 2.22 -11.62
C HIS A 373 13.65 2.33 -12.41
N ALA A 374 14.07 1.23 -13.02
CA ALA A 374 15.28 1.19 -13.84
C ALA A 374 14.97 1.63 -15.29
N THR A 375 14.76 2.92 -15.48
CA THR A 375 14.47 3.57 -16.76
C THR A 375 14.66 5.08 -16.66
N THR A 376 14.93 5.73 -17.79
CA THR A 376 14.90 7.20 -17.93
C THR A 376 13.56 7.73 -18.42
N ARG A 377 12.67 6.83 -18.90
CA ARG A 377 11.37 7.24 -19.42
C ARG A 377 10.45 7.68 -18.27
N PRO A 378 9.65 8.73 -18.45
CA PRO A 378 8.63 9.09 -17.44
C PRO A 378 7.69 7.91 -17.14
N ILE A 379 7.41 7.69 -15.88
CA ILE A 379 6.48 6.65 -15.44
C ILE A 379 5.08 7.28 -15.32
N LYS A 380 4.21 6.99 -16.28
CA LYS A 380 2.83 7.50 -16.35
C LYS A 380 1.77 6.39 -16.45
N THR A 381 2.17 5.21 -16.88
CA THR A 381 1.28 4.08 -17.11
C THR A 381 1.88 2.77 -16.60
N ALA A 382 1.04 1.74 -16.47
CA ALA A 382 1.47 0.39 -16.17
C ALA A 382 2.47 -0.16 -17.23
N ALA A 383 2.32 0.23 -18.49
CA ALA A 383 3.22 -0.17 -19.57
C ALA A 383 4.63 0.42 -19.39
N ASP A 384 4.76 1.65 -18.90
CA ASP A 384 6.07 2.26 -18.62
C ASP A 384 6.81 1.50 -17.51
N ILE A 385 6.07 1.04 -16.49
CA ILE A 385 6.61 0.23 -15.40
C ILE A 385 7.08 -1.13 -15.91
N ALA A 386 6.26 -1.78 -16.74
CA ALA A 386 6.60 -3.08 -17.35
C ALA A 386 7.82 -3.00 -18.28
N ALA A 387 8.00 -1.88 -18.96
CA ALA A 387 9.12 -1.62 -19.85
C ALA A 387 10.44 -1.28 -19.13
N SER A 388 10.43 -1.07 -17.80
CA SER A 388 11.64 -0.82 -17.01
C SER A 388 12.47 -2.11 -16.87
N ASN A 389 13.80 -1.96 -16.72
CA ASN A 389 14.71 -3.11 -16.60
C ASN A 389 14.53 -3.80 -15.25
N GLN A 390 13.87 -4.97 -15.26
CA GLN A 390 13.56 -5.71 -14.03
C GLN A 390 14.80 -6.34 -13.39
N ASP A 391 15.81 -6.74 -14.17
CA ASP A 391 17.06 -7.30 -13.65
C ASP A 391 17.88 -6.24 -12.91
N ALA A 392 17.91 -5.01 -13.42
CA ALA A 392 18.54 -3.88 -12.73
C ALA A 392 17.82 -3.52 -11.41
N LYS A 393 16.49 -3.65 -11.36
CA LYS A 393 15.72 -3.49 -10.13
C LYS A 393 15.99 -4.60 -9.13
N GLU A 394 16.14 -5.82 -9.61
CA GLU A 394 16.49 -6.96 -8.75
C GLU A 394 17.91 -6.81 -8.16
N LEU A 395 18.87 -6.38 -8.98
CA LEU A 395 20.23 -6.07 -8.51
C LEU A 395 20.19 -4.95 -7.46
N PHE A 396 19.42 -3.90 -7.67
CA PHE A 396 19.20 -2.85 -6.68
C PHE A 396 18.67 -3.40 -5.34
N TYR A 397 17.71 -4.31 -5.37
CA TYR A 397 17.20 -4.95 -4.16
C TYR A 397 18.31 -5.67 -3.37
N PHE A 398 19.11 -6.50 -4.03
CA PHE A 398 20.18 -7.24 -3.36
C PHE A 398 21.25 -6.31 -2.81
N ASP A 399 21.65 -5.28 -3.55
CA ASP A 399 22.63 -4.31 -3.09
C ASP A 399 22.10 -3.48 -1.90
N MET A 400 20.82 -3.10 -1.89
CA MET A 400 20.19 -2.43 -0.74
C MET A 400 20.16 -3.33 0.49
N VAL A 401 19.72 -4.59 0.36
CA VAL A 401 19.74 -5.55 1.47
C VAL A 401 21.17 -5.78 1.98
N ALA A 402 22.14 -5.91 1.09
CA ALA A 402 23.55 -6.05 1.48
C ALA A 402 24.08 -4.81 2.22
N ALA A 403 23.58 -3.61 1.90
CA ALA A 403 23.89 -2.35 2.57
C ALA A 403 23.11 -2.12 3.88
N GLY A 404 22.27 -3.07 4.32
CA GLY A 404 21.46 -2.94 5.54
C GLY A 404 20.22 -2.09 5.37
N ILE A 405 19.65 -2.03 4.17
CA ILE A 405 18.41 -1.33 3.88
C ILE A 405 17.29 -2.34 3.55
N TRP A 406 16.24 -2.35 4.36
CA TRP A 406 15.08 -3.22 4.14
C TRP A 406 14.10 -2.57 3.16
N ILE A 407 13.99 -3.14 1.96
CA ILE A 407 13.18 -2.65 0.85
C ILE A 407 12.44 -3.81 0.17
N ALA A 408 11.33 -3.54 -0.51
CA ALA A 408 10.69 -4.58 -1.33
C ALA A 408 11.49 -4.87 -2.60
N ARG A 409 11.51 -6.15 -3.04
CA ARG A 409 12.23 -6.55 -4.27
C ARG A 409 11.81 -5.75 -5.51
N ARG A 410 10.56 -5.32 -5.58
CA ARG A 410 10.07 -4.46 -6.67
C ARG A 410 10.49 -2.99 -6.57
N GLY A 411 11.35 -2.64 -5.59
CA GLY A 411 11.85 -1.28 -5.36
C GLY A 411 10.89 -0.38 -4.58
N PHE A 412 9.83 -0.93 -3.97
CA PHE A 412 8.85 -0.14 -3.21
C PHE A 412 9.38 0.26 -1.84
N VAL A 413 9.16 1.51 -1.49
CA VAL A 413 9.50 2.17 -0.23
C VAL A 413 8.24 2.80 0.37
N ALA A 414 8.07 2.65 1.68
CA ALA A 414 7.06 3.35 2.46
C ALA A 414 7.67 3.76 3.81
N LEU A 415 8.11 4.99 3.92
CA LEU A 415 8.79 5.50 5.10
C LEU A 415 7.90 5.45 6.35
N ASN A 416 8.48 5.26 7.50
CA ASN A 416 7.80 5.34 8.80
C ASN A 416 8.28 6.59 9.58
N ILE A 417 7.51 7.01 10.58
CA ILE A 417 7.79 8.22 11.35
C ILE A 417 9.06 8.15 12.23
N MET A 418 9.62 6.94 12.39
CA MET A 418 10.84 6.71 13.17
C MET A 418 12.12 6.92 12.35
N ILE A 419 12.00 7.16 11.03
CA ILE A 419 13.13 7.46 10.17
C ILE A 419 13.53 8.93 10.38
N GLY A 420 14.63 9.12 11.07
CA GLY A 420 15.27 10.42 11.28
C GLY A 420 16.23 10.80 10.15
N ASP A 421 16.98 11.89 10.35
CA ASP A 421 17.93 12.39 9.34
C ASP A 421 19.07 11.39 9.11
N SER A 422 19.55 10.73 10.16
CA SER A 422 20.64 9.76 10.06
C SER A 422 20.26 8.52 9.25
N GLU A 423 19.03 8.02 9.43
CA GLU A 423 18.51 6.87 8.67
C GLU A 423 18.22 7.27 7.22
N ALA A 424 17.67 8.46 7.01
CA ALA A 424 17.45 9.02 5.67
C ALA A 424 18.78 9.18 4.91
N ASP A 425 19.81 9.74 5.57
CA ASP A 425 21.16 9.91 5.00
C ASP A 425 21.81 8.55 4.69
N ARG A 426 21.63 7.55 5.57
CA ARG A 426 22.16 6.20 5.31
C ARG A 426 21.45 5.54 4.12
N PHE A 427 20.13 5.70 3.97
CA PHE A 427 19.40 5.21 2.80
C PHE A 427 19.86 5.90 1.51
N VAL A 428 19.94 7.22 1.52
CA VAL A 428 20.42 8.00 0.37
C VAL A 428 21.87 7.62 0.01
N GLY A 429 22.74 7.46 1.02
CA GLY A 429 24.13 7.02 0.83
C GLY A 429 24.22 5.61 0.21
N ALA A 430 23.37 4.66 0.64
CA ALA A 430 23.32 3.32 0.05
C ALA A 430 22.93 3.36 -1.43
N VAL A 431 22.01 4.24 -1.81
CA VAL A 431 21.64 4.41 -3.24
C VAL A 431 22.79 5.07 -4.02
N GLU A 432 23.51 6.02 -3.44
CA GLU A 432 24.69 6.63 -4.07
C GLU A 432 25.81 5.61 -4.27
N GLU A 433 26.06 4.74 -3.28
CA GLU A 433 26.99 3.61 -3.37
C GLU A 433 26.59 2.66 -4.51
N PHE A 434 25.32 2.25 -4.59
CA PHE A 434 24.77 1.44 -5.68
C PHE A 434 24.99 2.08 -7.05
N VAL A 435 24.59 3.34 -7.20
CA VAL A 435 24.72 4.08 -8.46
C VAL A 435 26.18 4.17 -8.88
N SER A 436 27.09 4.44 -7.95
CA SER A 436 28.53 4.53 -8.22
C SER A 436 29.10 3.17 -8.65
N ALA A 437 28.80 2.09 -7.91
CA ALA A 437 29.33 0.76 -8.15
C ALA A 437 28.77 0.12 -9.42
N ARG A 438 27.50 0.37 -9.73
CA ARG A 438 26.77 -0.26 -10.86
C ARG A 438 26.59 0.65 -12.07
N LYS A 439 27.18 1.85 -12.08
CA LYS A 439 27.01 2.85 -13.15
C LYS A 439 27.18 2.27 -14.58
N ALA A 440 28.17 1.41 -14.77
CA ALA A 440 28.44 0.82 -16.07
C ALA A 440 27.32 -0.12 -16.57
N LEU A 441 26.56 -0.73 -15.63
CA LEU A 441 25.50 -1.71 -15.92
C LEU A 441 24.11 -1.08 -16.08
N ILE A 442 23.92 0.14 -15.56
CA ILE A 442 22.64 0.84 -15.53
C ILE A 442 22.71 2.20 -16.25
N LYS A 443 23.53 2.32 -17.28
CA LYS A 443 23.65 3.55 -18.12
C LYS A 443 22.31 3.92 -18.76
N ALA A 444 22.09 5.26 -18.86
CA ALA A 444 20.94 5.85 -19.56
C ALA A 444 21.01 5.63 -21.08
#